data_cf0cf950e598ed2c5c659450875c6bd8
#
_entry.id   cf0cf950e598ed2c5c659450875c6bd8
#
_cell.length_a   1.000
_cell.length_b   1.000
_cell.length_c   1.000
_cell.angle_alpha   90.00
_cell.angle_beta   90.00
_cell.angle_gamma   90.00
#
_symmetry.space_group_name_H-M   'P 1'
#
loop_
_entity.id
_entity.type
_entity.pdbx_description
1 polymer ?
#
loop_
_entity_poly.entity_id
_entity_poly.type
_entity_poly.pdbx_seq_one_letter_code
_entity_poly.pdbx_strand_id
1 'polypeptide(L)'
;PAGSVNKINTPTRGWVSVTNPQAATVGVAAETNAELRVRQSQSVALPSLTPFEAVDGAIANISGVTRHKLYENDTDTTDANGLPPHSIAAIVEGGDATVIANSIRGVKGQGVTPYGSTVIVVPDKYGNPHPVGFSRPVDVPIYVKITIEPLTGYTSQVGEEIKAAV
;
A
#
# COMPACT_ATOMS: atom_id res chain seq x y z
N PRO A 1 1.06 -7.71 28.19
CA PRO A 1 0.03 -8.73 28.42
C PRO A 1 -1.23 -8.13 29.05
N ALA A 2 -2.36 -8.82 28.92
CA ALA A 2 -3.56 -8.47 29.66
C ALA A 2 -3.29 -8.50 31.17
N GLY A 3 -3.88 -7.60 31.95
CA GLY A 3 -3.69 -7.53 33.40
C GLY A 3 -2.31 -7.01 33.87
N SER A 4 -1.43 -6.58 32.94
CA SER A 4 -0.10 -6.05 33.32
C SER A 4 -0.17 -4.63 33.91
N VAL A 5 -1.20 -3.87 33.58
CA VAL A 5 -1.48 -2.57 34.19
C VAL A 5 -2.35 -2.80 35.41
N ASN A 6 -1.76 -2.86 36.60
CA ASN A 6 -2.44 -3.21 37.85
C ASN A 6 -2.09 -2.28 39.03
N LYS A 7 -1.39 -1.17 38.76
CA LYS A 7 -0.96 -0.21 39.79
C LYS A 7 -1.29 1.21 39.37
N ILE A 8 -1.97 1.94 40.23
CA ILE A 8 -2.23 3.36 40.08
C ILE A 8 -0.97 4.12 40.60
N ASN A 9 -0.25 4.80 39.72
CA ASN A 9 0.98 5.51 40.10
C ASN A 9 0.68 6.83 40.81
N THR A 10 -0.40 7.52 40.38
CA THR A 10 -0.85 8.76 41.01
C THR A 10 -2.28 8.53 41.53
N PRO A 11 -2.44 8.23 42.86
CA PRO A 11 -3.75 7.98 43.42
C PRO A 11 -4.66 9.20 43.28
N THR A 12 -5.83 9.01 42.67
CA THR A 12 -6.86 10.02 42.51
C THR A 12 -8.09 9.58 43.34
N ARG A 13 -8.70 10.51 44.03
CA ARG A 13 -9.88 10.22 44.86
C ARG A 13 -11.01 9.57 44.03
N GLY A 14 -11.48 8.42 44.45
CA GLY A 14 -12.51 7.65 43.74
C GLY A 14 -11.98 6.53 42.88
N TRP A 15 -10.67 6.45 42.61
CA TRP A 15 -10.05 5.34 41.92
C TRP A 15 -9.68 4.22 42.89
N VAL A 16 -10.24 3.04 42.66
CA VAL A 16 -10.00 1.87 43.54
C VAL A 16 -9.02 0.89 42.90
N SER A 17 -9.11 0.70 41.61
CA SER A 17 -8.25 -0.23 40.87
C SER A 17 -8.11 0.19 39.42
N VAL A 18 -7.10 -0.31 38.76
CA VAL A 18 -6.86 -0.16 37.31
C VAL A 18 -6.42 -1.52 36.76
N THR A 19 -6.92 -1.88 35.59
CA THR A 19 -6.45 -3.04 34.85
C THR A 19 -6.68 -2.82 33.34
N ASN A 20 -5.83 -3.44 32.51
CA ASN A 20 -6.07 -3.54 31.09
C ASN A 20 -6.66 -4.92 30.80
N PRO A 21 -7.92 -5.02 30.33
CA PRO A 21 -8.58 -6.31 30.06
C PRO A 21 -7.96 -7.05 28.86
N GLN A 22 -7.32 -6.31 27.96
CA GLN A 22 -6.63 -6.86 26.78
C GLN A 22 -5.15 -6.51 26.78
N ALA A 23 -4.35 -7.32 26.11
CA ALA A 23 -2.94 -7.00 25.87
C ALA A 23 -2.83 -5.74 25.01
N ALA A 24 -1.86 -4.89 25.32
CA ALA A 24 -1.51 -3.79 24.43
C ALA A 24 -0.92 -4.35 23.12
N THR A 25 -1.31 -3.79 22.00
CA THR A 25 -0.66 -4.04 20.72
C THR A 25 0.70 -3.35 20.72
N VAL A 26 1.71 -4.04 20.19
CA VAL A 26 3.04 -3.44 20.02
C VAL A 26 2.94 -2.29 19.01
N GLY A 27 3.54 -1.16 19.33
CA GLY A 27 3.63 -0.05 18.39
C GLY A 27 4.44 -0.43 17.15
N VAL A 28 4.20 0.27 16.07
CA VAL A 28 5.00 0.13 14.84
C VAL A 28 6.40 0.71 15.11
N ALA A 29 7.44 0.09 14.56
CA ALA A 29 8.80 0.62 14.63
C ALA A 29 8.87 2.05 14.06
N ALA A 30 9.80 2.86 14.56
CA ALA A 30 10.00 4.19 14.01
C ALA A 30 10.38 4.10 12.54
N GLU A 31 9.70 4.91 11.73
CA GLU A 31 9.90 5.01 10.29
C GLU A 31 11.35 5.40 9.98
N THR A 32 11.96 4.74 9.03
CA THR A 32 13.30 5.08 8.54
C THR A 32 13.26 6.37 7.70
N ASN A 33 14.41 7.03 7.52
CA ASN A 33 14.50 8.20 6.66
C ASN A 33 14.11 7.92 5.19
N ALA A 34 14.30 6.70 4.72
CA ALA A 34 13.90 6.29 3.37
C ALA A 34 12.37 6.20 3.26
N GLU A 35 11.73 5.52 4.20
CA GLU A 35 10.27 5.42 4.28
C GLU A 35 9.61 6.79 4.48
N LEU A 36 10.19 7.65 5.34
CA LEU A 36 9.71 9.01 5.54
C LEU A 36 9.73 9.82 4.23
N ARG A 37 10.80 9.72 3.43
CA ARG A 37 10.90 10.40 2.13
C ARG A 37 9.84 9.91 1.14
N VAL A 38 9.61 8.59 1.10
CA VAL A 38 8.55 7.99 0.27
C VAL A 38 7.18 8.52 0.71
N ARG A 39 6.87 8.46 2.01
CA ARG A 39 5.61 8.98 2.56
C ARG A 39 5.43 10.47 2.31
N GLN A 40 6.49 11.27 2.46
CA GLN A 40 6.43 12.71 2.17
C GLN A 40 6.16 12.99 0.69
N SER A 41 6.82 12.28 -0.23
CA SER A 41 6.57 12.45 -1.66
C SER A 41 5.13 12.12 -2.06
N GLN A 42 4.51 11.15 -1.41
CA GLN A 42 3.11 10.76 -1.61
C GLN A 42 2.13 11.75 -0.94
N SER A 43 2.45 12.23 0.26
CA SER A 43 1.55 13.12 1.01
C SER A 43 1.47 14.55 0.44
N VAL A 44 2.49 15.03 -0.28
CA VAL A 44 2.44 16.33 -0.97
C VAL A 44 1.66 16.26 -2.29
N ALA A 45 1.30 15.07 -2.78
CA ALA A 45 0.36 14.90 -3.88
C ALA A 45 -1.11 15.22 -3.50
N LEU A 46 -1.36 15.55 -2.26
CA LEU A 46 -2.63 16.03 -1.73
C LEU A 46 -2.47 17.54 -1.33
N PRO A 47 -2.85 18.51 -2.05
CA PRO A 47 -3.85 18.71 -3.08
C PRO A 47 -3.23 18.62 -4.48
N SER A 48 -3.64 17.64 -5.22
CA SER A 48 -3.18 17.43 -6.59
C SER A 48 -3.77 18.46 -7.55
N LEU A 49 -2.97 18.89 -8.50
CA LEU A 49 -3.40 19.79 -9.58
C LEU A 49 -4.12 19.04 -10.70
N THR A 50 -3.93 17.74 -10.80
CA THR A 50 -4.52 16.90 -11.84
C THR A 50 -5.34 15.75 -11.27
N PRO A 51 -6.38 15.25 -11.97
CA PRO A 51 -7.11 14.06 -11.57
C PRO A 51 -6.22 12.81 -11.43
N PHE A 52 -5.16 12.70 -12.23
CA PHE A 52 -4.21 11.61 -12.15
C PHE A 52 -3.48 11.58 -10.80
N GLU A 53 -2.91 12.71 -10.39
CA GLU A 53 -2.24 12.86 -9.09
C GLU A 53 -3.22 12.69 -7.92
N ALA A 54 -4.49 13.09 -8.09
CA ALA A 54 -5.53 12.89 -7.09
C ALA A 54 -5.81 11.41 -6.85
N VAL A 55 -5.85 10.59 -7.92
CA VAL A 55 -6.00 9.14 -7.81
C VAL A 55 -4.78 8.52 -7.14
N ASP A 56 -3.56 8.94 -7.51
CA ASP A 56 -2.31 8.46 -6.92
C ASP A 56 -2.28 8.70 -5.41
N GLY A 57 -2.52 9.94 -5.00
CA GLY A 57 -2.57 10.31 -3.58
C GLY A 57 -3.71 9.63 -2.82
N ALA A 58 -4.88 9.44 -3.43
CA ALA A 58 -5.99 8.75 -2.79
C ALA A 58 -5.68 7.27 -2.54
N ILE A 59 -5.02 6.59 -3.48
CA ILE A 59 -4.59 5.19 -3.31
C ILE A 59 -3.49 5.07 -2.26
N ALA A 60 -2.51 5.99 -2.26
CA ALA A 60 -1.42 6.03 -1.29
C ALA A 60 -1.90 6.09 0.17
N ASN A 61 -3.04 6.73 0.42
CA ASN A 61 -3.60 6.90 1.76
C ASN A 61 -4.49 5.75 2.23
N ILE A 62 -4.70 4.70 1.42
CA ILE A 62 -5.51 3.55 1.81
C ILE A 62 -4.71 2.66 2.76
N SER A 63 -5.29 2.37 3.91
CA SER A 63 -4.67 1.45 4.88
C SER A 63 -4.45 0.06 4.27
N GLY A 64 -3.26 -0.48 4.46
CA GLY A 64 -2.87 -1.79 3.95
C GLY A 64 -2.36 -1.79 2.50
N VAL A 65 -2.36 -0.68 1.79
CA VAL A 65 -1.65 -0.54 0.52
C VAL A 65 -0.15 -0.40 0.82
N THR A 66 0.65 -1.29 0.25
CA THR A 66 2.10 -1.34 0.43
C THR A 66 2.84 -0.70 -0.73
N ARG A 67 2.36 -0.93 -1.95
CA ARG A 67 2.91 -0.37 -3.18
C ARG A 67 1.80 -0.12 -4.19
N HIS A 68 1.94 0.92 -5.00
CA HIS A 68 1.05 1.18 -6.11
C HIS A 68 1.78 1.87 -7.25
N LYS A 69 1.21 1.79 -8.44
CA LYS A 69 1.68 2.49 -9.64
C LYS A 69 0.48 2.78 -10.53
N LEU A 70 0.42 4.00 -11.04
CA LEU A 70 -0.59 4.42 -12.00
C LEU A 70 0.01 4.56 -13.39
N TYR A 71 -0.83 4.26 -14.38
CA TYR A 71 -0.58 4.48 -15.80
C TYR A 71 -1.80 5.17 -16.39
N GLU A 72 -1.57 6.03 -17.36
CA GLU A 72 -2.60 6.79 -18.06
C GLU A 72 -2.41 6.63 -19.55
N ASN A 73 -3.52 6.52 -20.28
CA ASN A 73 -3.56 6.64 -21.73
C ASN A 73 -4.56 7.74 -22.07
N ASP A 74 -4.05 8.90 -22.41
CA ASP A 74 -4.81 10.09 -22.82
C ASP A 74 -5.04 10.18 -24.34
N THR A 75 -4.53 9.17 -25.09
CA THR A 75 -4.66 9.11 -26.55
C THR A 75 -5.94 8.45 -27.01
N ASP A 76 -6.25 8.59 -28.30
CA ASP A 76 -7.42 7.98 -28.95
C ASP A 76 -7.19 6.51 -29.37
N THR A 77 -6.01 5.96 -29.09
CA THR A 77 -5.65 4.59 -29.48
C THR A 77 -5.14 3.80 -28.27
N THR A 78 -5.25 2.46 -28.35
CA THR A 78 -4.63 1.59 -27.33
C THR A 78 -3.12 1.77 -27.36
N ASP A 79 -2.52 1.96 -26.20
CA ASP A 79 -1.09 2.15 -26.04
C ASP A 79 -0.28 0.85 -26.17
N ALA A 80 1.05 0.98 -26.12
CA ALA A 80 1.98 -0.17 -26.22
C ALA A 80 1.85 -1.17 -25.05
N ASN A 81 1.25 -0.76 -23.93
CA ASN A 81 1.00 -1.59 -22.75
C ASN A 81 -0.40 -2.25 -22.78
N GLY A 82 -1.19 -2.03 -23.83
CA GLY A 82 -2.53 -2.55 -23.97
C GLY A 82 -3.59 -1.74 -23.21
N LEU A 83 -3.26 -0.52 -22.76
CA LEU A 83 -4.23 0.36 -22.11
C LEU A 83 -5.18 0.96 -23.15
N PRO A 84 -6.51 0.79 -22.98
CA PRO A 84 -7.49 1.40 -23.88
C PRO A 84 -7.40 2.93 -23.93
N PRO A 85 -7.95 3.56 -24.97
CA PRO A 85 -8.06 5.01 -25.03
C PRO A 85 -8.74 5.62 -23.81
N HIS A 86 -8.33 6.83 -23.41
CA HIS A 86 -8.92 7.60 -22.32
C HIS A 86 -9.12 6.80 -21.03
N SER A 87 -8.09 6.03 -20.65
CA SER A 87 -8.16 5.16 -19.48
C SER A 87 -7.01 5.40 -18.50
N ILE A 88 -7.27 5.01 -17.25
CA ILE A 88 -6.30 4.97 -16.18
C ILE A 88 -6.21 3.56 -15.63
N ALA A 89 -5.01 3.04 -15.46
CA ALA A 89 -4.77 1.74 -14.83
C ALA A 89 -3.99 1.91 -13.54
N ALA A 90 -4.57 1.46 -12.44
CA ALA A 90 -3.91 1.39 -11.16
C ALA A 90 -3.46 -0.05 -10.90
N ILE A 91 -2.18 -0.24 -10.59
CA ILE A 91 -1.64 -1.50 -10.07
C ILE A 91 -1.40 -1.30 -8.59
N VAL A 92 -2.08 -2.05 -7.74
CA VAL A 92 -2.11 -1.82 -6.29
C VAL A 92 -1.82 -3.12 -5.55
N GLU A 93 -0.81 -3.11 -4.70
CA GLU A 93 -0.47 -4.20 -3.79
C GLU A 93 -1.04 -3.93 -2.40
N GLY A 94 -1.71 -4.93 -1.83
CA GLY A 94 -2.37 -4.80 -0.53
C GLY A 94 -3.66 -3.97 -0.58
N GLY A 95 -4.17 -3.62 0.59
CA GLY A 95 -5.40 -2.86 0.75
C GLY A 95 -6.69 -3.61 0.34
N ASP A 96 -7.82 -3.17 0.87
CA ASP A 96 -9.13 -3.72 0.53
C ASP A 96 -9.57 -3.29 -0.87
N ALA A 97 -10.07 -4.24 -1.67
CA ALA A 97 -10.44 -4.01 -3.06
C ALA A 97 -11.60 -3.02 -3.23
N THR A 98 -12.57 -3.07 -2.32
CA THR A 98 -13.74 -2.19 -2.35
C THR A 98 -13.35 -0.76 -1.98
N VAL A 99 -12.45 -0.61 -1.00
CA VAL A 99 -11.93 0.71 -0.60
C VAL A 99 -11.13 1.33 -1.74
N ILE A 100 -10.27 0.56 -2.41
CA ILE A 100 -9.50 1.01 -3.58
C ILE A 100 -10.44 1.49 -4.69
N ALA A 101 -11.43 0.67 -5.06
CA ALA A 101 -12.38 1.02 -6.13
C ALA A 101 -13.19 2.28 -5.79
N ASN A 102 -13.66 2.42 -4.55
CA ASN A 102 -14.36 3.63 -4.09
C ASN A 102 -13.46 4.86 -4.16
N SER A 103 -12.19 4.76 -3.75
CA SER A 103 -11.23 5.85 -3.83
C SER A 103 -10.98 6.29 -5.28
N ILE A 104 -10.71 5.34 -6.18
CA ILE A 104 -10.55 5.64 -7.62
C ILE A 104 -11.80 6.33 -8.16
N ARG A 105 -12.99 5.79 -7.87
CA ARG A 105 -14.27 6.33 -8.34
C ARG A 105 -14.53 7.76 -7.85
N GLY A 106 -14.10 8.06 -6.62
CA GLY A 106 -14.32 9.36 -5.99
C GLY A 106 -13.48 10.49 -6.57
N VAL A 107 -12.29 10.19 -7.10
CA VAL A 107 -11.31 11.21 -7.53
C VAL A 107 -10.94 11.17 -9.01
N LYS A 108 -11.29 10.10 -9.75
CA LYS A 108 -11.02 10.01 -11.18
C LYS A 108 -11.67 11.13 -11.97
N GLY A 109 -11.02 11.58 -13.02
CA GLY A 109 -11.58 12.55 -13.98
C GLY A 109 -12.85 12.06 -14.66
N GLN A 110 -13.66 13.00 -15.14
CA GLN A 110 -14.81 12.69 -16.00
C GLN A 110 -14.33 12.13 -17.34
N GLY A 111 -15.04 11.15 -17.89
CA GLY A 111 -14.67 10.52 -19.16
C GLY A 111 -13.52 9.51 -19.06
N VAL A 112 -12.76 9.47 -17.95
CA VAL A 112 -11.68 8.51 -17.78
C VAL A 112 -12.23 7.17 -17.32
N THR A 113 -11.81 6.08 -18.00
CA THR A 113 -12.23 4.71 -17.69
C THR A 113 -11.18 4.04 -16.80
N PRO A 114 -11.51 3.64 -15.57
CA PRO A 114 -10.61 2.84 -14.74
C PRO A 114 -10.49 1.42 -15.33
N TYR A 115 -9.28 1.02 -15.68
CA TYR A 115 -9.00 -0.24 -16.37
C TYR A 115 -8.15 -1.18 -15.50
N GLY A 116 -8.45 -2.48 -15.53
CA GLY A 116 -7.67 -3.49 -14.82
C GLY A 116 -8.35 -4.85 -14.76
N SER A 117 -7.62 -5.86 -14.29
CA SER A 117 -8.07 -7.26 -14.21
C SER A 117 -9.02 -7.52 -13.05
N THR A 118 -9.01 -6.69 -12.02
CA THR A 118 -9.93 -6.76 -10.88
C THR A 118 -10.98 -5.66 -11.07
N VAL A 119 -12.26 -6.04 -11.20
CA VAL A 119 -13.36 -5.11 -11.41
C VAL A 119 -14.31 -5.14 -10.22
N ILE A 120 -14.52 -4.00 -9.60
CA ILE A 120 -15.49 -3.83 -8.52
C ILE A 120 -16.58 -2.86 -8.99
N VAL A 121 -17.83 -3.22 -8.75
CA VAL A 121 -18.96 -2.35 -9.05
C VAL A 121 -19.22 -1.42 -7.88
N VAL A 122 -19.08 -0.12 -8.13
CA VAL A 122 -19.31 0.94 -7.14
C VAL A 122 -20.59 1.69 -7.52
N PRO A 123 -21.63 1.70 -6.68
CA PRO A 123 -22.83 2.46 -6.96
C PRO A 123 -22.58 3.97 -6.81
N ASP A 124 -23.24 4.77 -7.64
CA ASP A 124 -23.30 6.21 -7.44
C ASP A 124 -24.33 6.59 -6.37
N LYS A 125 -24.47 7.90 -6.10
CA LYS A 125 -25.45 8.43 -5.15
C LYS A 125 -26.91 8.14 -5.50
N TYR A 126 -27.19 7.71 -6.72
CA TYR A 126 -28.52 7.34 -7.22
C TYR A 126 -28.72 5.83 -7.32
N GLY A 127 -27.68 5.03 -6.98
CA GLY A 127 -27.70 3.58 -7.04
C GLY A 127 -27.29 2.98 -8.40
N ASN A 128 -26.87 3.80 -9.38
CA ASN A 128 -26.40 3.27 -10.65
C ASN A 128 -25.05 2.60 -10.51
N PRO A 129 -24.86 1.39 -11.05
CA PRO A 129 -23.62 0.66 -10.94
C PRO A 129 -22.55 1.22 -11.89
N HIS A 130 -21.34 1.44 -11.34
CA HIS A 130 -20.17 1.84 -12.10
C HIS A 130 -19.05 0.82 -11.92
N PRO A 131 -18.62 0.10 -12.96
CA PRO A 131 -17.49 -0.78 -12.87
C PRO A 131 -16.19 0.04 -12.74
N VAL A 132 -15.38 -0.32 -11.78
CA VAL A 132 -14.06 0.28 -11.53
C VAL A 132 -13.02 -0.82 -11.61
N GLY A 133 -12.15 -0.73 -12.62
CA GLY A 133 -11.07 -1.67 -12.85
C GLY A 133 -9.76 -1.19 -12.18
N PHE A 134 -9.01 -2.12 -11.62
CA PHE A 134 -7.62 -1.96 -11.24
C PHE A 134 -6.92 -3.33 -11.29
N SER A 135 -5.62 -3.40 -11.15
CA SER A 135 -4.88 -4.66 -11.19
C SER A 135 -4.10 -4.89 -9.90
N ARG A 136 -3.85 -6.16 -9.59
CA ARG A 136 -2.91 -6.57 -8.57
C ARG A 136 -1.56 -6.90 -9.23
N PRO A 137 -0.42 -6.58 -8.61
CA PRO A 137 0.87 -7.02 -9.14
C PRO A 137 0.97 -8.54 -9.11
N VAL A 138 1.75 -9.09 -10.02
CA VAL A 138 2.10 -10.51 -10.04
C VAL A 138 3.58 -10.61 -9.68
N ASP A 139 3.88 -11.42 -8.68
CA ASP A 139 5.26 -11.66 -8.27
C ASP A 139 5.99 -12.45 -9.36
N VAL A 140 7.12 -11.93 -9.79
CA VAL A 140 8.02 -12.61 -10.72
C VAL A 140 9.20 -13.16 -9.91
N PRO A 141 9.31 -14.49 -9.74
CA PRO A 141 10.43 -15.06 -9.02
C PRO A 141 11.73 -14.81 -9.80
N ILE A 142 12.72 -14.28 -9.13
CA ILE A 142 14.05 -14.09 -9.68
C ILE A 142 15.00 -15.16 -9.12
N TYR A 143 15.85 -15.69 -9.97
CA TYR A 143 16.92 -16.58 -9.57
C TYR A 143 18.23 -15.79 -9.46
N VAL A 144 18.82 -15.77 -8.26
CA VAL A 144 20.10 -15.13 -8.02
C VAL A 144 21.16 -16.20 -7.81
N LYS A 145 22.19 -16.21 -8.66
CA LYS A 145 23.36 -17.07 -8.50
C LYS A 145 24.56 -16.22 -8.08
N ILE A 146 25.04 -16.44 -6.87
CA ILE A 146 26.25 -15.79 -6.36
C ILE A 146 27.39 -16.79 -6.44
N THR A 147 28.46 -16.43 -7.13
CA THR A 147 29.71 -17.20 -7.17
C THR A 147 30.75 -16.47 -6.33
N ILE A 148 31.23 -17.13 -5.29
CA ILE A 148 32.26 -16.58 -4.39
C ILE A 148 33.55 -17.39 -4.52
N GLU A 149 34.68 -16.72 -4.37
CA GLU A 149 36.00 -17.36 -4.24
C GLU A 149 36.33 -17.41 -2.74
N PRO A 150 36.39 -18.63 -2.16
CA PRO A 150 36.63 -18.76 -0.73
C PRO A 150 38.09 -18.38 -0.41
N LEU A 151 38.28 -17.40 0.42
CA LEU A 151 39.55 -17.01 0.99
C LEU A 151 39.84 -17.74 2.31
N THR A 152 41.07 -17.61 2.82
CA THR A 152 41.47 -18.18 4.11
C THR A 152 40.53 -17.71 5.21
N GLY A 153 39.90 -18.64 5.94
CA GLY A 153 38.92 -18.36 6.98
C GLY A 153 37.45 -18.50 6.54
N TYR A 154 37.18 -18.84 5.26
CA TYR A 154 35.83 -19.15 4.84
C TYR A 154 35.32 -20.44 5.49
N THR A 155 34.10 -20.42 6.01
CA THR A 155 33.41 -21.58 6.55
C THR A 155 32.06 -21.74 5.85
N SER A 156 31.50 -22.97 5.89
CA SER A 156 30.17 -23.23 5.33
C SER A 156 29.07 -22.37 5.99
N GLN A 157 29.25 -21.97 7.25
CA GLN A 157 28.32 -21.08 7.95
C GLN A 157 28.25 -19.71 7.29
N VAL A 158 29.37 -19.12 6.87
CA VAL A 158 29.40 -17.86 6.10
C VAL A 158 28.61 -17.99 4.79
N GLY A 159 28.70 -19.17 4.14
CA GLY A 159 27.89 -19.45 2.95
C GLY A 159 26.39 -19.43 3.20
N GLU A 160 25.93 -19.98 4.33
CA GLU A 160 24.52 -19.93 4.69
C GLU A 160 24.07 -18.52 5.11
N GLU A 161 24.92 -17.77 5.79
CA GLU A 161 24.64 -16.35 6.12
C GLU A 161 24.49 -15.48 4.85
N ILE A 162 25.32 -15.71 3.83
CA ILE A 162 25.19 -15.03 2.52
C ILE A 162 23.86 -15.38 1.85
N LYS A 163 23.45 -16.66 1.87
CA LYS A 163 22.15 -17.07 1.31
C LYS A 163 20.96 -16.43 2.04
N ALA A 164 21.08 -16.24 3.35
CA ALA A 164 20.02 -15.64 4.16
C ALA A 164 19.92 -14.12 3.98
N ALA A 165 20.97 -13.48 3.47
CA ALA A 165 21.05 -12.04 3.24
C ALA A 165 20.57 -11.61 1.83
N VAL A 166 20.33 -12.56 0.92
CA VAL A 166 19.85 -12.36 -0.46
C VAL A 166 18.35 -12.61 -0.56
#